data_359e8917f73df93f87b9ac11b10460d6
#
_entry.id   359e8917f73df93f87b9ac11b10460d6
#
_cell.length_a   1.000
_cell.length_b   1.000
_cell.length_c   1.000
_cell.angle_alpha   90.00
_cell.angle_beta   90.00
_cell.angle_gamma   90.00
#
_symmetry.space_group_name_H-M   'P 1'
#
loop_
_entity.id
_entity.type
_entity.pdbx_description
1 polymer ?
#
loop_
_entity_poly.entity_id
_entity_poly.type
_entity_poly.pdbx_seq_one_letter_code
_entity_poly.pdbx_strand_id
1 'polypeptide(L)' 'MTPSEQLQLPADGENAEAMSFEALLARLESTISLLAEGTAPLDELVAAHQRAGGLLGEAERRLEALKSRADQLIVALKA' A
#
# COMPACT_ATOMS: atom_id res chain seq x y z
N MET A 1 -6.22 -29.00 -2.25
CA MET A 1 -6.18 -27.59 -2.17
C MET A 1 -7.47 -27.10 -1.58
N THR A 2 -7.38 -26.24 -0.73
CA THR A 2 -8.57 -25.78 -0.09
C THR A 2 -8.80 -24.35 -0.45
N PRO A 3 -10.01 -24.04 -0.68
CA PRO A 3 -10.34 -22.65 -0.96
C PRO A 3 -9.99 -21.72 0.18
N SER A 4 -9.80 -22.27 1.34
CA SER A 4 -9.54 -21.41 2.48
C SER A 4 -8.27 -20.61 2.29
N GLU A 5 -7.33 -21.14 1.52
CA GLU A 5 -6.14 -20.37 1.28
C GLU A 5 -6.42 -19.12 0.52
N GLN A 6 -7.31 -19.23 -0.42
CA GLN A 6 -7.66 -18.05 -1.19
C GLN A 6 -8.53 -17.13 -0.41
N LEU A 7 -9.31 -17.69 0.50
CA LEU A 7 -10.15 -16.87 1.31
C LEU A 7 -9.41 -16.18 2.41
N GLN A 8 -8.21 -16.65 2.68
CA GLN A 8 -7.41 -16.00 3.66
C GLN A 8 -6.81 -14.77 3.09
N LEU A 9 -7.60 -13.79 2.92
CA LEU A 9 -7.10 -12.54 2.41
C LEU A 9 -6.23 -11.92 3.47
N PRO A 10 -4.98 -11.67 3.16
CA PRO A 10 -4.12 -11.02 4.14
C PRO A 10 -4.63 -9.62 4.40
N ALA A 11 -4.26 -9.10 5.52
CA ALA A 11 -4.55 -7.71 5.80
C ALA A 11 -3.88 -6.89 4.72
N ASP A 12 -4.54 -5.82 4.32
CA ASP A 12 -4.05 -5.04 3.21
C ASP A 12 -2.63 -4.58 3.40
N GLY A 13 -2.29 -4.13 4.60
CA GLY A 13 -0.95 -3.67 4.86
C GLY A 13 0.08 -4.78 4.77
N GLU A 14 -0.32 -6.00 5.13
CA GLU A 14 0.60 -7.13 5.11
C GLU A 14 0.91 -7.56 3.70
N ASN A 15 -0.04 -7.40 2.79
CA ASN A 15 0.12 -7.88 1.44
C ASN A 15 0.50 -6.78 0.47
N ALA A 16 0.87 -5.63 0.99
CA ALA A 16 1.15 -4.49 0.13
C ALA A 16 2.32 -4.76 -0.79
N GLU A 17 3.29 -5.54 -0.32
CA GLU A 17 4.46 -5.83 -1.15
C GLU A 17 4.11 -6.55 -2.43
N ALA A 18 3.07 -7.38 -2.38
CA ALA A 18 2.70 -8.18 -3.54
C ALA A 18 1.77 -7.44 -4.48
N MET A 19 1.30 -6.27 -4.11
CA MET A 19 0.36 -5.54 -4.94
C MET A 19 1.08 -4.80 -6.05
N SER A 20 0.39 -4.69 -7.20
CA SER A 20 0.86 -3.77 -8.22
C SER A 20 0.74 -2.35 -7.67
N PHE A 21 1.43 -1.43 -8.32
CA PHE A 21 1.38 -0.05 -7.86
C PHE A 21 -0.04 0.51 -7.99
N GLU A 22 -0.73 0.20 -9.08
CA GLU A 22 -2.09 0.66 -9.25
C GLU A 22 -3.02 0.09 -8.19
N ALA A 23 -2.85 -1.19 -7.86
CA ALA A 23 -3.67 -1.80 -6.83
C ALA A 23 -3.39 -1.17 -5.47
N LEU A 24 -2.12 -0.88 -5.21
CA LEU A 24 -1.73 -0.24 -3.98
C LEU A 24 -2.38 1.13 -3.84
N LEU A 25 -2.34 1.92 -4.90
CA LEU A 25 -2.94 3.25 -4.86
C LEU A 25 -4.45 3.17 -4.71
N ALA A 26 -5.09 2.25 -5.42
CA ALA A 26 -6.54 2.11 -5.32
C ALA A 26 -6.96 1.73 -3.91
N ARG A 27 -6.21 0.83 -3.30
CA ARG A 27 -6.52 0.39 -1.95
C ARG A 27 -6.30 1.52 -0.95
N LEU A 28 -5.23 2.26 -1.14
CA LEU A 28 -4.94 3.39 -0.27
C LEU A 28 -6.05 4.44 -0.39
N GLU A 29 -6.47 4.71 -1.60
CA GLU A 29 -7.52 5.69 -1.84
C GLU A 29 -8.83 5.28 -1.17
N SER A 30 -9.20 4.00 -1.30
CA SER A 30 -10.40 3.49 -0.65
C SER A 30 -10.31 3.62 0.86
N THR A 31 -9.15 3.31 1.41
CA THR A 31 -8.97 3.37 2.85
C THR A 31 -9.06 4.78 3.36
N ILE A 32 -8.48 5.72 2.64
CA ILE A 32 -8.54 7.13 3.01
C ILE A 32 -9.97 7.64 2.94
N SER A 33 -10.73 7.21 1.92
CA SER A 33 -12.12 7.61 1.81
C SER A 33 -12.93 7.12 3.00
N LEU A 34 -12.69 5.90 3.41
CA LEU A 34 -13.37 5.36 4.58
C LEU A 34 -13.08 6.18 5.83
N LEU A 35 -11.80 6.54 6.00
CA LEU A 35 -11.41 7.34 7.15
C LEU A 35 -12.05 8.73 7.10
N ALA A 36 -12.10 9.31 5.90
CA ALA A 36 -12.63 10.65 5.75
C ALA A 36 -14.12 10.72 6.05
N GLU A 37 -14.85 9.65 5.73
CA GLU A 37 -16.27 9.64 6.03
C GLU A 37 -16.54 9.63 7.51
N GLY A 38 -15.74 8.87 8.24
CA GLY A 38 -15.86 8.85 9.68
C GLY A 38 -17.14 8.26 10.21
N THR A 39 -17.91 7.53 9.38
CA THR A 39 -19.19 6.98 9.79
C THR A 39 -19.11 5.52 10.19
N ALA A 40 -17.99 4.88 9.95
CA ALA A 40 -17.81 3.48 10.31
C ALA A 40 -17.61 3.35 11.83
N PRO A 41 -17.86 2.16 12.38
CA PRO A 41 -17.60 1.94 13.80
C PRO A 41 -16.13 2.21 14.13
N LEU A 42 -15.89 2.57 15.37
CA LEU A 42 -14.56 2.98 15.79
C LEU A 42 -13.50 1.92 15.51
N ASP A 43 -13.81 0.65 15.78
CA ASP A 43 -12.84 -0.41 15.57
C ASP A 43 -12.48 -0.54 14.08
N GLU A 44 -13.44 -0.28 13.20
CA GLU A 44 -13.16 -0.30 11.78
C GLU A 44 -12.30 0.88 11.36
N LEU A 45 -12.52 2.02 11.98
CA LEU A 45 -11.69 3.19 11.67
C LEU A 45 -10.26 2.98 12.12
N VAL A 46 -10.08 2.37 13.27
CA VAL A 46 -8.74 2.06 13.75
C VAL A 46 -8.06 1.09 12.81
N ALA A 47 -8.76 0.03 12.39
CA ALA A 47 -8.19 -0.92 11.47
C ALA A 47 -7.86 -0.27 10.13
N ALA A 48 -8.71 0.63 9.66
CA ALA A 48 -8.44 1.33 8.41
C ALA A 48 -7.22 2.22 8.54
N HIS A 49 -7.05 2.86 9.68
CA HIS A 49 -5.88 3.69 9.91
C HIS A 49 -4.59 2.86 9.84
N GLN A 50 -4.63 1.68 10.43
CA GLN A 50 -3.47 0.81 10.41
C GLN A 50 -3.18 0.31 8.99
N ARG A 51 -4.23 -0.02 8.23
CA ARG A 51 -4.04 -0.44 6.86
C ARG A 51 -3.44 0.69 6.03
N ALA A 52 -3.94 1.90 6.24
CA ALA A 52 -3.41 3.05 5.50
C ALA A 52 -1.94 3.24 5.78
N GLY A 53 -1.53 3.06 7.03
CA GLY A 53 -0.13 3.17 7.39
C GLY A 53 0.73 2.17 6.65
N GLY A 54 0.27 0.92 6.56
CA GLY A 54 1.03 -0.11 5.86
C GLY A 54 1.10 0.16 4.37
N LEU A 55 -0.02 0.56 3.78
CA LEU A 55 -0.06 0.85 2.36
C LEU A 55 0.81 2.06 2.02
N LEU A 56 0.73 3.07 2.84
CA LEU A 56 1.54 4.27 2.62
C LEU A 56 3.01 3.96 2.76
N GLY A 57 3.38 3.15 3.75
CA GLY A 57 4.76 2.77 3.91
C GLY A 57 5.31 2.05 2.70
N GLU A 58 4.50 1.16 2.11
CA GLU A 58 4.95 0.47 0.91
C GLU A 58 5.07 1.42 -0.27
N ALA A 59 4.14 2.36 -0.39
CA ALA A 59 4.23 3.34 -1.46
C ALA A 59 5.48 4.19 -1.32
N GLU A 60 5.81 4.58 -0.10
CA GLU A 60 7.01 5.36 0.14
C GLU A 60 8.27 4.59 -0.21
N ARG A 61 8.30 3.30 0.12
CA ARG A 61 9.44 2.48 -0.23
C ARG A 61 9.63 2.39 -1.73
N ARG A 62 8.52 2.26 -2.47
CA ARG A 62 8.61 2.17 -3.92
C ARG A 62 9.07 3.47 -4.54
N LEU A 63 8.60 4.58 -4.01
CA LEU A 63 9.02 5.88 -4.50
C LEU A 63 10.50 6.10 -4.24
N GLU A 64 10.96 5.68 -3.06
CA GLU A 64 12.36 5.82 -2.74
C GLU A 64 13.22 4.95 -3.66
N ALA A 65 12.79 3.74 -3.96
CA ALA A 65 13.50 2.86 -4.86
C ALA A 65 13.56 3.45 -6.26
N LEU A 66 12.46 4.04 -6.73
CA LEU A 66 12.44 4.68 -8.03
C LEU A 66 13.38 5.87 -8.07
N LYS A 67 13.37 6.67 -7.03
CA LYS A 67 14.25 7.82 -6.96
C LYS A 67 15.71 7.39 -7.01
N SER A 68 16.05 6.36 -6.25
CA SER A 68 17.42 5.86 -6.24
C SER A 68 17.83 5.36 -7.62
N ARG A 69 16.92 4.67 -8.31
CA ARG A 69 17.20 4.18 -9.63
C ARG A 69 17.39 5.31 -10.63
N ALA A 70 16.54 6.33 -10.52
CA ALA A 70 16.66 7.49 -11.39
C ALA A 70 17.99 8.19 -11.16
N ASP A 71 18.41 8.31 -9.92
CA ASP A 71 19.68 8.94 -9.61
C ASP A 71 20.84 8.15 -10.21
N GLN A 72 20.77 6.82 -10.15
CA GLN A 72 21.81 5.98 -10.72
C GLN A 72 21.88 6.14 -12.23
N LEU A 73 20.73 6.25 -12.88
CA LEU A 73 20.70 6.46 -14.31
C LEU A 73 21.30 7.79 -14.70
N ILE A 74 20.99 8.82 -13.94
CA ILE A 74 21.55 10.14 -14.24
C ILE A 74 23.06 10.12 -14.11
N VAL A 75 23.58 9.47 -13.08
CA VAL A 75 25.02 9.37 -12.91
C VAL A 75 25.63 8.61 -14.09
N ALA A 76 25.01 7.52 -14.50
CA ALA A 76 25.52 6.73 -15.61
C ALA A 76 25.53 7.54 -16.90
N LEU A 77 24.51 8.35 -17.12
CA LEU A 77 24.46 9.16 -18.33
C LEU A 77 25.51 10.25 -18.35
N LYS A 78 25.88 10.71 -17.17
CA LYS A 78 26.89 11.74 -17.11
C LYS A 78 28.31 11.20 -17.21
N ALA A 79 28.46 9.93 -16.92
CA ALA A 79 29.78 9.32 -17.02
C ALA A 79 30.13 9.07 -18.47
#